data_e2bb8f5b7e674aedc37b1619d81f9865
#
_entry.id   e2bb8f5b7e674aedc37b1619d81f9865
#
_cell.length_a   1.000
_cell.length_b   1.000
_cell.length_c   1.000
_cell.angle_alpha   90.00
_cell.angle_beta   90.00
_cell.angle_gamma   90.00
#
_symmetry.space_group_name_H-M   'P 1'
#
loop_
_entity.id
_entity.type
_entity.pdbx_description
1 polymer ?
#
loop_
_entity_poly.entity_id
_entity_poly.type
_entity_poly.pdbx_seq_one_letter_code
_entity_poly.pdbx_strand_id
1 'polypeptide(L)'
;MSTSVVLLAYKEAENLKILLPQIHKVMEKLKDDYEVIVIDSAKPLDNTKEVCEKNNTLYYPQEEPGYAGAFRTGIKYVTKKRMLELDADGSHNPKNIADISRMFDRGGYDIVIGSRYTKGGVSNDSKTSYIMSKILNTTMRLCLGIRAKDISTSYRMYDAKQIKAVTLTRNNYDVLQEVILRMKINKREQGKKLNIGETPITFNKR
;
A
#
# COMPACT_ATOMS: atom_id res chain seq x y z
N MET A 1 -9.38 -8.36 -13.99
CA MET A 1 -9.29 -8.58 -12.53
C MET A 1 -9.98 -7.45 -11.79
N SER A 2 -9.98 -7.39 -10.46
CA SER A 2 -10.64 -6.27 -9.78
C SER A 2 -9.79 -5.76 -8.62
N THR A 3 -9.55 -4.41 -8.56
CA THR A 3 -8.59 -3.79 -7.65
C THR A 3 -9.16 -2.55 -6.99
N SER A 4 -9.09 -2.47 -5.66
CA SER A 4 -9.27 -1.23 -4.90
C SER A 4 -7.90 -0.60 -4.68
N VAL A 5 -7.70 0.60 -5.22
CA VAL A 5 -6.49 1.40 -4.98
C VAL A 5 -6.77 2.32 -3.79
N VAL A 6 -6.03 2.16 -2.71
CA VAL A 6 -6.24 2.88 -1.45
C VAL A 6 -5.08 3.84 -1.20
N LEU A 7 -5.41 5.10 -0.97
CA LEU A 7 -4.46 6.15 -0.60
C LEU A 7 -4.82 6.69 0.78
N LEU A 8 -3.81 6.83 1.65
CA LEU A 8 -3.96 7.45 2.95
C LEU A 8 -3.46 8.89 2.87
N ALA A 9 -4.34 9.86 3.13
CA ALA A 9 -4.07 11.28 2.96
C ALA A 9 -4.07 12.04 4.29
N TYR A 10 -3.15 12.98 4.42
CA TYR A 10 -3.10 13.97 5.50
C TYR A 10 -2.59 15.30 4.94
N LYS A 11 -3.50 16.20 4.58
CA LYS A 11 -3.19 17.46 3.88
C LYS A 11 -2.47 17.25 2.53
N GLU A 12 -3.01 16.36 1.71
CA GLU A 12 -2.37 15.95 0.45
C GLU A 12 -3.17 16.39 -0.81
N ALA A 13 -4.08 17.34 -0.67
CA ALA A 13 -4.92 17.79 -1.78
C ALA A 13 -4.12 18.17 -3.03
N GLU A 14 -2.99 18.88 -2.88
CA GLU A 14 -2.17 19.33 -4.01
C GLU A 14 -1.46 18.14 -4.70
N ASN A 15 -0.98 17.19 -3.93
CA ASN A 15 -0.39 15.98 -4.49
C ASN A 15 -1.45 15.10 -5.17
N LEU A 16 -2.62 14.97 -4.58
CA LEU A 16 -3.73 14.18 -5.13
C LEU A 16 -4.26 14.74 -6.46
N LYS A 17 -4.25 16.06 -6.68
CA LYS A 17 -4.59 16.67 -7.97
C LYS A 17 -3.75 16.11 -9.13
N ILE A 18 -2.49 15.77 -8.83
CA ILE A 18 -1.54 15.24 -9.81
C ILE A 18 -1.61 13.71 -9.85
N LEU A 19 -1.76 13.09 -8.69
CA LEU A 19 -1.63 11.64 -8.53
C LEU A 19 -2.86 10.89 -9.04
N LEU A 20 -4.07 11.35 -8.70
CA LEU A 20 -5.32 10.65 -9.05
C LEU A 20 -5.49 10.47 -10.55
N PRO A 21 -5.30 11.51 -11.42
CA PRO A 21 -5.39 11.31 -12.87
C PRO A 21 -4.37 10.29 -13.40
N GLN A 22 -3.18 10.22 -12.80
CA GLN A 22 -2.15 9.27 -13.21
C GLN A 22 -2.52 7.84 -12.81
N ILE A 23 -3.10 7.65 -11.62
CA ILE A 23 -3.58 6.36 -11.15
C ILE A 23 -4.70 5.85 -12.06
N HIS A 24 -5.72 6.67 -12.31
CA HIS A 24 -6.82 6.30 -13.21
C HIS A 24 -6.30 5.90 -14.59
N LYS A 25 -5.40 6.69 -15.19
CA LYS A 25 -4.79 6.39 -16.49
C LYS A 25 -4.06 5.04 -16.50
N VAL A 26 -3.40 4.66 -15.41
CA VAL A 26 -2.72 3.36 -15.31
C VAL A 26 -3.74 2.24 -15.17
N MET A 27 -4.75 2.40 -14.32
CA MET A 27 -5.78 1.39 -14.09
C MET A 27 -6.63 1.13 -15.34
N GLU A 28 -6.99 2.17 -16.09
CA GLU A 28 -7.68 2.06 -17.39
C GLU A 28 -6.86 1.24 -18.40
N LYS A 29 -5.54 1.48 -18.47
CA LYS A 29 -4.65 0.72 -19.35
C LYS A 29 -4.55 -0.76 -18.95
N LEU A 30 -4.67 -1.08 -17.68
CA LEU A 30 -4.69 -2.45 -17.19
C LEU A 30 -6.01 -3.15 -17.52
N LYS A 31 -7.06 -2.41 -17.90
CA LYS A 31 -8.42 -2.91 -18.17
C LYS A 31 -8.99 -3.72 -16.99
N ASP A 32 -8.59 -3.34 -15.78
CA ASP A 32 -9.15 -3.90 -14.55
C ASP A 32 -10.50 -3.25 -14.22
N ASP A 33 -11.39 -4.00 -13.58
CA ASP A 33 -12.50 -3.43 -12.82
C ASP A 33 -11.90 -2.82 -11.53
N TYR A 34 -11.94 -1.50 -11.38
CA TYR A 34 -11.24 -0.84 -10.28
C TYR A 34 -12.07 0.24 -9.60
N GLU A 35 -11.67 0.57 -8.40
CA GLU A 35 -12.06 1.75 -7.65
C GLU A 35 -10.82 2.41 -7.06
N VAL A 36 -10.86 3.73 -6.88
CA VAL A 36 -9.85 4.48 -6.16
C VAL A 36 -10.49 5.05 -4.90
N ILE A 37 -9.85 4.84 -3.76
CA ILE A 37 -10.35 5.21 -2.43
C ILE A 37 -9.28 6.09 -1.76
N VAL A 38 -9.67 7.26 -1.33
CA VAL A 38 -8.84 8.12 -0.48
C VAL A 38 -9.42 8.12 0.93
N ILE A 39 -8.58 7.77 1.90
CA ILE A 39 -8.88 7.87 3.32
C ILE A 39 -8.18 9.11 3.85
N ASP A 40 -8.96 10.09 4.28
CA ASP A 40 -8.47 11.36 4.79
C ASP A 40 -8.64 11.46 6.31
N SER A 41 -8.11 12.50 6.90
CA SER A 41 -8.29 12.84 8.31
C SER A 41 -9.76 12.84 8.72
N ALA A 42 -10.07 12.42 9.95
CA ALA A 42 -11.45 12.39 10.46
C ALA A 42 -12.16 13.76 10.36
N LYS A 43 -11.37 14.84 10.44
CA LYS A 43 -11.84 16.21 10.14
C LYS A 43 -11.05 16.70 8.92
N PRO A 44 -11.72 17.20 7.87
CA PRO A 44 -11.04 17.76 6.71
C PRO A 44 -10.07 18.87 7.11
N LEU A 45 -8.85 18.80 6.60
CA LEU A 45 -7.78 19.77 6.90
C LEU A 45 -7.40 20.63 5.69
N ASP A 46 -7.89 20.22 4.51
CA ASP A 46 -7.72 20.90 3.23
C ASP A 46 -8.88 20.52 2.30
N ASN A 47 -8.76 20.77 1.01
CA ASN A 47 -9.79 20.48 0.01
C ASN A 47 -9.63 19.07 -0.65
N THR A 48 -9.10 18.10 0.08
CA THR A 48 -8.93 16.71 -0.40
C THR A 48 -10.25 16.12 -0.92
N LYS A 49 -11.37 16.38 -0.24
CA LYS A 49 -12.68 15.86 -0.64
C LYS A 49 -13.09 16.34 -2.05
N GLU A 50 -13.00 17.64 -2.30
CA GLU A 50 -13.33 18.25 -3.59
C GLU A 50 -12.41 17.74 -4.71
N VAL A 51 -11.15 17.46 -4.39
CA VAL A 51 -10.19 16.88 -5.34
C VAL A 51 -10.61 15.46 -5.70
N CYS A 52 -11.05 14.65 -4.74
CA CYS A 52 -11.56 13.31 -4.98
C CYS A 52 -12.81 13.33 -5.86
N GLU A 53 -13.78 14.18 -5.54
CA GLU A 53 -15.03 14.32 -6.31
C GLU A 53 -14.77 14.67 -7.79
N LYS A 54 -13.84 15.61 -8.04
CA LYS A 54 -13.45 16.01 -9.41
C LYS A 54 -12.74 14.91 -10.20
N ASN A 55 -12.20 13.90 -9.52
CA ASN A 55 -11.44 12.80 -10.13
C ASN A 55 -12.17 11.46 -10.05
N ASN A 56 -13.49 11.40 -9.83
CA ASN A 56 -14.26 10.16 -9.69
C ASN A 56 -13.63 9.17 -8.69
N THR A 57 -13.17 9.70 -7.56
CA THR A 57 -12.48 8.96 -6.51
C THR A 57 -13.34 8.92 -5.26
N LEU A 58 -13.48 7.76 -4.65
CA LEU A 58 -14.23 7.59 -3.40
C LEU A 58 -13.46 8.24 -2.25
N TYR A 59 -14.16 9.03 -1.45
CA TYR A 59 -13.59 9.75 -0.31
C TYR A 59 -14.24 9.25 0.98
N TYR A 60 -13.43 8.88 1.96
CA TYR A 60 -13.89 8.52 3.30
C TYR A 60 -13.01 9.17 4.37
N PRO A 61 -13.60 9.77 5.41
CA PRO A 61 -12.85 10.16 6.60
C PRO A 61 -12.42 8.91 7.37
N GLN A 62 -11.23 8.92 7.94
CA GLN A 62 -10.76 7.83 8.80
C GLN A 62 -11.65 7.69 10.05
N GLU A 63 -11.93 6.46 10.45
CA GLU A 63 -12.78 6.16 11.61
C GLU A 63 -12.02 6.17 12.93
N GLU A 64 -10.72 5.91 12.88
CA GLU A 64 -9.82 5.94 14.03
C GLU A 64 -8.62 6.84 13.74
N PRO A 65 -8.02 7.47 14.76
CA PRO A 65 -6.90 8.39 14.56
C PRO A 65 -5.61 7.68 14.13
N GLY A 66 -4.72 8.45 13.49
CA GLY A 66 -3.37 8.02 13.10
C GLY A 66 -3.32 7.19 11.82
N TYR A 67 -2.09 6.90 11.40
CA TYR A 67 -1.83 6.15 10.16
C TYR A 67 -2.51 4.78 10.14
N ALA A 68 -2.39 4.03 11.23
CA ALA A 68 -3.00 2.71 11.32
C ALA A 68 -4.54 2.75 11.34
N GLY A 69 -5.14 3.81 11.90
CA GLY A 69 -6.59 4.03 11.85
C GLY A 69 -7.07 4.27 10.41
N ALA A 70 -6.35 5.13 9.67
CA ALA A 70 -6.62 5.33 8.25
C ALA A 70 -6.46 4.04 7.44
N PHE A 71 -5.42 3.24 7.73
CA PHE A 71 -5.18 1.95 7.07
C PHE A 71 -6.31 0.95 7.33
N ARG A 72 -6.75 0.78 8.59
CA ARG A 72 -7.91 -0.07 8.93
C ARG A 72 -9.19 0.40 8.26
N THR A 73 -9.41 1.71 8.23
CA THR A 73 -10.54 2.30 7.51
C THR A 73 -10.48 1.96 6.02
N GLY A 74 -9.30 2.07 5.40
CA GLY A 74 -9.10 1.68 4.00
C GLY A 74 -9.46 0.21 3.75
N ILE A 75 -8.96 -0.71 4.58
CA ILE A 75 -9.28 -2.14 4.48
C ILE A 75 -10.80 -2.39 4.56
N LYS A 76 -11.51 -1.67 5.43
CA LYS A 76 -12.96 -1.80 5.61
C LYS A 76 -13.73 -1.47 4.33
N TYR A 77 -13.34 -0.40 3.65
CA TYR A 77 -14.05 0.10 2.46
C TYR A 77 -13.64 -0.55 1.13
N VAL A 78 -12.60 -1.39 1.10
CA VAL A 78 -12.22 -2.17 -0.08
C VAL A 78 -13.38 -3.07 -0.53
N THR A 79 -13.81 -2.98 -1.80
CA THR A 79 -14.87 -3.84 -2.36
C THR A 79 -14.35 -4.86 -3.36
N LYS A 80 -13.18 -4.63 -3.94
CA LYS A 80 -12.60 -5.48 -4.99
C LYS A 80 -11.81 -6.65 -4.40
N LYS A 81 -11.41 -7.59 -5.27
CA LYS A 81 -10.67 -8.81 -4.87
C LYS A 81 -9.24 -8.53 -4.40
N ARG A 82 -8.67 -7.41 -4.81
CA ARG A 82 -7.32 -6.98 -4.45
C ARG A 82 -7.36 -5.58 -3.85
N MET A 83 -6.53 -5.35 -2.85
CA MET A 83 -6.26 -4.02 -2.31
C MET A 83 -4.83 -3.63 -2.69
N LEU A 84 -4.67 -2.51 -3.39
CA LEU A 84 -3.38 -1.87 -3.60
C LEU A 84 -3.30 -0.63 -2.73
N GLU A 85 -2.31 -0.57 -1.86
CA GLU A 85 -2.01 0.60 -1.04
C GLU A 85 -0.83 1.37 -1.62
N LEU A 86 -0.90 2.70 -1.61
CA LEU A 86 0.21 3.59 -1.89
C LEU A 86 0.02 4.93 -1.18
N ASP A 87 1.12 5.63 -0.90
CA ASP A 87 1.10 6.93 -0.23
C ASP A 87 0.55 8.03 -1.14
N ALA A 88 -0.16 9.01 -0.55
CA ALA A 88 -0.75 10.14 -1.26
C ALA A 88 0.24 11.30 -1.52
N ASP A 89 1.47 11.23 -1.00
CA ASP A 89 2.47 12.30 -1.01
C ASP A 89 3.34 12.37 -2.29
N GLY A 90 3.03 11.52 -3.29
CA GLY A 90 3.77 11.45 -4.56
C GLY A 90 5.10 10.70 -4.50
N SER A 91 5.50 10.16 -3.35
CA SER A 91 6.72 9.35 -3.22
C SER A 91 6.66 8.04 -4.02
N HIS A 92 5.47 7.48 -4.17
CA HIS A 92 5.22 6.28 -4.95
C HIS A 92 4.83 6.61 -6.40
N ASN A 93 5.61 6.10 -7.36
CA ASN A 93 5.31 6.32 -8.77
C ASN A 93 4.14 5.45 -9.23
N PRO A 94 3.00 6.03 -9.70
CA PRO A 94 1.85 5.27 -10.17
C PRO A 94 2.14 4.29 -11.31
N LYS A 95 3.18 4.52 -12.11
CA LYS A 95 3.57 3.58 -13.17
C LYS A 95 3.93 2.20 -12.66
N ASN A 96 4.43 2.10 -11.42
CA ASN A 96 4.75 0.82 -10.79
C ASN A 96 3.52 -0.02 -10.44
N ILE A 97 2.30 0.55 -10.43
CA ILE A 97 1.05 -0.21 -10.25
C ILE A 97 0.98 -1.37 -11.24
N ALA A 98 1.36 -1.12 -12.50
CA ALA A 98 1.31 -2.13 -13.54
C ALA A 98 2.24 -3.32 -13.27
N ASP A 99 3.44 -3.07 -12.70
CA ASP A 99 4.39 -4.14 -12.38
C ASP A 99 3.94 -4.96 -11.19
N ILE A 100 3.44 -4.27 -10.14
CA ILE A 100 2.86 -4.90 -8.94
C ILE A 100 1.66 -5.78 -9.35
N SER A 101 0.74 -5.23 -10.17
CA SER A 101 -0.45 -5.95 -10.64
C SER A 101 -0.06 -7.19 -11.46
N ARG A 102 0.83 -7.02 -12.45
CA ARG A 102 1.31 -8.14 -13.29
C ARG A 102 1.97 -9.24 -12.47
N MET A 103 2.75 -8.87 -11.44
CA MET A 103 3.35 -9.87 -10.57
C MET A 103 2.30 -10.61 -9.75
N PHE A 104 1.32 -9.89 -9.20
CA PHE A 104 0.23 -10.49 -8.45
C PHE A 104 -0.59 -11.44 -9.33
N ASP A 105 -0.82 -11.08 -10.60
CA ASP A 105 -1.60 -11.85 -11.59
C ASP A 105 -0.92 -13.14 -12.05
N ARG A 106 0.42 -13.21 -11.97
CA ARG A 106 1.14 -14.47 -12.20
C ARG A 106 0.74 -15.58 -11.22
N GLY A 107 0.03 -15.19 -10.16
CA GLY A 107 -0.64 -16.10 -9.24
C GLY A 107 0.22 -16.58 -8.08
N GLY A 108 -0.50 -17.02 -7.05
CA GLY A 108 0.11 -17.65 -5.88
C GLY A 108 0.64 -16.69 -4.82
N TYR A 109 0.55 -15.38 -5.03
CA TYR A 109 0.96 -14.40 -4.01
C TYR A 109 -0.23 -13.97 -3.14
N ASP A 110 0.04 -13.86 -1.85
CA ASP A 110 -0.86 -13.27 -0.86
C ASP A 110 -0.61 -11.76 -0.71
N ILE A 111 0.66 -11.37 -0.90
CA ILE A 111 1.14 -9.99 -0.88
C ILE A 111 2.18 -9.82 -2.00
N VAL A 112 2.10 -8.71 -2.73
CA VAL A 112 3.20 -8.24 -3.59
C VAL A 112 3.64 -6.87 -3.11
N ILE A 113 4.94 -6.71 -2.84
CA ILE A 113 5.55 -5.49 -2.30
C ILE A 113 6.33 -4.79 -3.41
N GLY A 114 6.07 -3.49 -3.58
CA GLY A 114 6.94 -2.61 -4.34
C GLY A 114 8.22 -2.32 -3.54
N SER A 115 9.36 -2.85 -3.98
CA SER A 115 10.59 -2.88 -3.17
C SER A 115 11.67 -1.97 -3.75
N ARG A 116 12.24 -1.12 -2.92
CA ARG A 116 13.42 -0.30 -3.21
C ARG A 116 14.72 -1.12 -3.22
N TYR A 117 14.69 -2.31 -2.64
CA TYR A 117 15.90 -3.13 -2.36
C TYR A 117 16.02 -4.38 -3.23
N THR A 118 15.10 -4.60 -4.16
CA THR A 118 15.25 -5.62 -5.20
C THR A 118 16.10 -5.10 -6.36
N LYS A 119 16.63 -6.00 -7.19
CA LYS A 119 17.40 -5.61 -8.40
C LYS A 119 16.52 -4.74 -9.32
N GLY A 120 16.95 -3.53 -9.59
CA GLY A 120 16.21 -2.53 -10.37
C GLY A 120 15.37 -1.56 -9.52
N GLY A 121 15.27 -1.75 -8.20
CA GLY A 121 14.64 -0.79 -7.30
C GLY A 121 15.52 0.45 -7.11
N VAL A 122 14.90 1.63 -7.05
CA VAL A 122 15.56 2.92 -6.90
C VAL A 122 14.93 3.67 -5.73
N SER A 123 15.75 4.26 -4.88
CA SER A 123 15.34 5.21 -3.85
C SER A 123 16.09 6.53 -4.06
N ASN A 124 15.34 7.62 -4.18
CA ASN A 124 15.87 8.97 -4.26
C ASN A 124 16.02 9.64 -2.87
N ASP A 125 15.93 8.85 -1.79
CA ASP A 125 16.19 9.30 -0.43
C ASP A 125 17.67 9.67 -0.21
N SER A 126 17.94 10.37 0.90
CA SER A 126 19.31 10.61 1.33
C SER A 126 20.03 9.27 1.61
N LYS A 127 21.34 9.22 1.39
CA LYS A 127 22.14 8.01 1.65
C LYS A 127 21.97 7.51 3.08
N THR A 128 21.90 8.42 4.05
CA THR A 128 21.71 8.08 5.47
C THR A 128 20.35 7.42 5.70
N SER A 129 19.26 8.03 5.19
CA SER A 129 17.90 7.47 5.30
C SER A 129 17.82 6.10 4.64
N TYR A 130 18.43 5.93 3.47
CA TYR A 130 18.48 4.66 2.76
C TYR A 130 19.19 3.56 3.59
N ILE A 131 20.35 3.86 4.16
CA ILE A 131 21.10 2.89 4.97
C ILE A 131 20.33 2.52 6.24
N MET A 132 19.81 3.51 6.96
CA MET A 132 19.01 3.28 8.18
C MET A 132 17.77 2.43 7.89
N SER A 133 17.04 2.76 6.84
CA SER A 133 15.87 1.99 6.40
C SER A 133 16.26 0.55 6.02
N LYS A 134 17.39 0.35 5.35
CA LYS A 134 17.90 -0.98 4.99
C LYS A 134 18.28 -1.83 6.21
N ILE A 135 18.91 -1.22 7.21
CA ILE A 135 19.24 -1.88 8.48
C ILE A 135 17.94 -2.30 9.19
N LEU A 136 17.00 -1.37 9.36
CA LEU A 136 15.71 -1.64 9.98
C LEU A 136 14.98 -2.80 9.27
N ASN A 137 14.87 -2.73 7.95
CA ASN A 137 14.23 -3.79 7.16
C ASN A 137 14.92 -5.15 7.34
N THR A 138 16.26 -5.17 7.38
CA THR A 138 17.01 -6.41 7.56
C THR A 138 16.78 -7.01 8.95
N THR A 139 16.84 -6.19 10.00
CA THR A 139 16.60 -6.62 11.39
C THR A 139 15.17 -7.15 11.55
N MET A 140 14.17 -6.39 11.12
CA MET A 140 12.76 -6.79 11.21
C MET A 140 12.49 -8.05 10.41
N ARG A 141 13.07 -8.18 9.21
CA ARG A 141 12.94 -9.38 8.38
C ARG A 141 13.46 -10.63 9.07
N LEU A 142 14.62 -10.53 9.73
CA LEU A 142 15.21 -11.64 10.50
C LEU A 142 14.33 -12.00 11.70
N CYS A 143 13.92 -11.00 12.50
CA CYS A 143 13.05 -11.22 13.67
C CYS A 143 11.69 -11.85 13.30
N LEU A 144 11.09 -11.42 12.19
CA LEU A 144 9.79 -11.92 11.77
C LEU A 144 9.88 -13.19 10.91
N GLY A 145 11.07 -13.62 10.53
CA GLY A 145 11.28 -14.76 9.63
C GLY A 145 10.59 -14.56 8.27
N ILE A 146 10.70 -13.34 7.71
CA ILE A 146 10.09 -12.93 6.44
C ILE A 146 11.20 -12.82 5.39
N ARG A 147 10.93 -13.26 4.15
CA ARG A 147 11.94 -13.21 3.07
C ARG A 147 11.96 -11.89 2.31
N ALA A 148 10.88 -11.09 2.37
CA ALA A 148 10.80 -9.81 1.69
C ALA A 148 11.89 -8.83 2.16
N LYS A 149 12.46 -8.06 1.24
CA LYS A 149 13.58 -7.12 1.51
C LYS A 149 13.09 -5.76 1.98
N ASP A 150 11.91 -5.34 1.55
CA ASP A 150 11.31 -4.04 1.86
C ASP A 150 9.98 -4.19 2.59
N ILE A 151 10.04 -4.38 3.91
CA ILE A 151 8.84 -4.53 4.74
C ILE A 151 8.39 -3.23 5.40
N SER A 152 9.00 -2.10 5.05
CA SER A 152 8.64 -0.78 5.58
C SER A 152 7.87 0.10 4.59
N THR A 153 7.80 -0.29 3.32
CA THR A 153 7.00 0.45 2.32
C THR A 153 5.52 0.12 2.47
N SER A 154 4.66 1.11 2.25
CA SER A 154 3.20 0.96 2.12
C SER A 154 2.79 0.52 0.71
N TYR A 155 3.65 0.65 -0.31
CA TYR A 155 3.32 0.30 -1.68
C TYR A 155 3.19 -1.20 -1.88
N ARG A 156 2.00 -1.72 -1.62
CA ARG A 156 1.72 -3.17 -1.59
C ARG A 156 0.38 -3.50 -2.19
N MET A 157 0.33 -4.66 -2.84
CA MET A 157 -0.91 -5.30 -3.23
C MET A 157 -1.18 -6.51 -2.34
N TYR A 158 -2.40 -6.62 -1.85
CA TYR A 158 -2.87 -7.69 -0.97
C TYR A 158 -4.04 -8.44 -1.61
N ASP A 159 -4.18 -9.71 -1.32
CA ASP A 159 -5.46 -10.40 -1.44
C ASP A 159 -6.45 -9.81 -0.42
N ALA A 160 -7.54 -9.22 -0.92
CA ALA A 160 -8.48 -8.48 -0.08
C ALA A 160 -9.19 -9.37 0.96
N LYS A 161 -9.48 -10.63 0.62
CA LYS A 161 -10.08 -11.56 1.57
C LYS A 161 -9.14 -11.86 2.73
N GLN A 162 -7.86 -12.00 2.44
CA GLN A 162 -6.86 -12.33 3.46
C GLN A 162 -6.53 -11.16 4.38
N ILE A 163 -6.38 -9.95 3.82
CA ILE A 163 -6.11 -8.78 4.66
C ILE A 163 -7.32 -8.43 5.55
N LYS A 164 -8.54 -8.65 5.07
CA LYS A 164 -9.77 -8.47 5.87
C LYS A 164 -9.94 -9.53 6.97
N ALA A 165 -9.30 -10.68 6.84
CA ALA A 165 -9.41 -11.77 7.80
C ALA A 165 -8.48 -11.62 9.02
N VAL A 166 -7.64 -10.58 9.06
CA VAL A 166 -6.71 -10.35 10.17
C VAL A 166 -7.10 -9.13 11.00
N THR A 167 -6.95 -9.23 12.31
CA THR A 167 -7.18 -8.12 13.23
C THR A 167 -5.87 -7.37 13.45
N LEU A 168 -5.87 -6.06 13.20
CA LEU A 168 -4.73 -5.17 13.39
C LEU A 168 -4.96 -4.31 14.63
N THR A 169 -3.96 -4.22 15.49
CA THR A 169 -4.04 -3.56 16.81
C THR A 169 -3.05 -2.42 17.00
N ARG A 170 -2.06 -2.30 16.11
CA ARG A 170 -1.05 -1.23 16.17
C ARG A 170 -1.64 0.12 15.77
N ASN A 171 -1.07 1.20 16.30
CA ASN A 171 -1.61 2.55 16.14
C ASN A 171 -0.79 3.44 15.18
N ASN A 172 0.44 3.04 14.86
CA ASN A 172 1.37 3.81 14.04
C ASN A 172 1.82 3.03 12.79
N TYR A 173 2.92 3.45 12.18
CA TYR A 173 3.49 2.83 10.98
C TYR A 173 3.92 1.36 11.16
N ASP A 174 4.05 0.88 12.39
CA ASP A 174 4.31 -0.53 12.71
C ASP A 174 3.16 -1.47 12.32
N VAL A 175 1.99 -0.93 11.98
CA VAL A 175 0.87 -1.67 11.36
C VAL A 175 1.31 -2.34 10.04
N LEU A 176 2.25 -1.73 9.29
CA LEU A 176 2.77 -2.31 8.04
C LEU A 176 3.52 -3.63 8.25
N GLN A 177 4.19 -3.79 9.39
CA GLN A 177 4.83 -5.04 9.78
C GLN A 177 3.83 -5.98 10.44
N GLU A 178 2.91 -5.44 11.24
CA GLU A 178 1.86 -6.22 11.88
C GLU A 178 1.01 -6.97 10.85
N VAL A 179 0.57 -6.33 9.78
CA VAL A 179 -0.28 -6.97 8.76
C VAL A 179 0.41 -8.20 8.15
N ILE A 180 1.71 -8.11 7.83
CA ILE A 180 2.45 -9.25 7.31
C ILE A 180 2.53 -10.38 8.34
N LEU A 181 2.82 -10.03 9.61
CA LEU A 181 2.91 -11.01 10.69
C LEU A 181 1.57 -11.69 10.94
N ARG A 182 0.47 -10.94 11.01
CA ARG A 182 -0.88 -11.48 11.23
C ARG A 182 -1.31 -12.39 10.07
N MET A 183 -1.08 -11.98 8.83
CA MET A 183 -1.36 -12.82 7.67
C MET A 183 -0.50 -14.10 7.69
N LYS A 184 0.78 -14.02 8.10
CA LYS A 184 1.66 -15.20 8.25
C LYS A 184 1.15 -16.17 9.30
N ILE A 185 0.69 -15.67 10.45
CA ILE A 185 0.11 -16.50 11.52
C ILE A 185 -1.17 -17.17 11.02
N ASN A 186 -2.09 -16.40 10.44
CA ASN A 186 -3.36 -16.92 9.92
C ASN A 186 -3.14 -18.02 8.85
N LYS A 187 -2.19 -17.82 7.93
CA LYS A 187 -1.81 -18.86 6.95
C LYS A 187 -1.25 -20.11 7.60
N ARG A 188 -0.40 -19.94 8.62
CA ARG A 188 0.18 -21.07 9.35
C ARG A 188 -0.88 -21.90 10.08
N GLU A 189 -1.87 -21.26 10.70
CA GLU A 189 -3.02 -21.92 11.34
C GLU A 189 -3.85 -22.74 10.34
N GLN A 190 -3.86 -22.33 9.06
CA GLN A 190 -4.48 -23.07 7.96
C GLN A 190 -3.56 -24.14 7.33
N GLY A 191 -2.40 -24.41 7.91
CA GLY A 191 -1.41 -25.35 7.34
C GLY A 191 -0.71 -24.83 6.08
N LYS A 192 -0.77 -23.52 5.80
CA LYS A 192 -0.23 -22.89 4.59
C LYS A 192 0.93 -21.95 4.92
N LYS A 193 1.72 -21.60 3.90
CA LYS A 193 2.76 -20.57 3.98
C LYS A 193 2.25 -19.28 3.37
N LEU A 194 2.60 -18.14 3.99
CA LEU A 194 2.40 -16.83 3.37
C LEU A 194 3.37 -16.67 2.20
N ASN A 195 2.84 -16.37 1.02
CA ASN A 195 3.63 -16.17 -0.19
C ASN A 195 3.73 -14.67 -0.51
N ILE A 196 4.95 -14.11 -0.40
CA ILE A 196 5.22 -12.69 -0.64
C ILE A 196 6.11 -12.56 -1.87
N GLY A 197 5.64 -11.77 -2.84
CA GLY A 197 6.43 -11.34 -3.99
C GLY A 197 6.99 -9.93 -3.80
N GLU A 198 8.08 -9.62 -4.50
CA GLU A 198 8.64 -8.26 -4.55
C GLU A 198 8.95 -7.87 -5.99
N THR A 199 8.53 -6.67 -6.38
CA THR A 199 8.87 -6.07 -7.68
C THR A 199 9.59 -4.73 -7.46
N PRO A 200 10.57 -4.38 -8.31
CA PRO A 200 11.29 -3.11 -8.14
C PRO A 200 10.36 -1.92 -8.35
N ILE A 201 10.55 -0.90 -7.54
CA ILE A 201 9.88 0.40 -7.69
C ILE A 201 10.88 1.54 -7.72
N THR A 202 10.43 2.69 -8.24
CA THR A 202 11.08 3.97 -8.02
C THR A 202 10.37 4.70 -6.89
N PHE A 203 11.12 5.00 -5.84
CA PHE A 203 10.67 5.81 -4.71
C PHE A 203 11.24 7.22 -4.86
N ASN A 204 10.37 8.21 -4.99
CA ASN A 204 10.74 9.61 -5.16
C ASN A 204 10.98 10.27 -3.80
N LYS A 205 11.84 11.29 -3.79
CA LYS A 205 11.97 12.16 -2.64
C LYS A 205 10.71 13.03 -2.52
N ARG A 206 10.23 13.21 -1.30
CA ARG A 206 9.17 14.17 -0.95
C ARG A 206 9.59 15.60 -1.20
#